data_fb6b70c7a65ec808811b3cfcb9eb123c
#
_entry.id   fb6b70c7a65ec808811b3cfcb9eb123c
#
_cell.length_a   1.000
_cell.length_b   1.000
_cell.length_c   1.000
_cell.angle_alpha   90.00
_cell.angle_beta   90.00
_cell.angle_gamma   90.00
#
_symmetry.space_group_name_H-M   'P 1'
#
loop_
_entity.id
_entity.type
_entity.pdbx_description
1 polymer ?
#
loop_
_entity_poly.entity_id
_entity_poly.type
_entity_poly.pdbx_seq_one_letter_code
_entity_poly.pdbx_strand_id
1 'polypeptide(L)'
;MGSRYGGLKQMDPVGPNGEFIIDYSLYDARRAGFETVVFIIKHEIEDAFRETVGQRVADYMEVRYAFQQVENLPAGYAVPEGRVKPWGTGHAILSAKEVIDAPFAVINADDYYGVSAFQTIYQHLAQRETCNYYMVGYQLKNTVTENGSVARGVCQRDQ
;
A
#
# COMPACT_ATOMS: atom_id res chain seq x y z
N MET A 1 12.27 -3.30 -6.87
CA MET A 1 12.48 -1.85 -6.78
C MET A 1 13.46 -1.59 -5.65
N GLY A 2 14.46 -0.74 -5.78
CA GLY A 2 15.36 -0.41 -4.68
C GLY A 2 16.84 -0.71 -4.89
N SER A 3 17.29 -0.96 -6.13
CA SER A 3 18.71 -1.25 -6.37
C SER A 3 19.62 -0.01 -6.51
N ARG A 4 19.09 1.22 -6.36
CA ARG A 4 19.87 2.46 -6.52
C ARG A 4 20.05 3.26 -5.21
N TYR A 5 19.33 2.92 -4.15
CA TYR A 5 19.46 3.53 -2.83
C TYR A 5 19.65 2.41 -1.82
N GLY A 6 20.71 2.44 -1.03
CA GLY A 6 21.03 1.45 -0.01
C GLY A 6 20.13 1.50 1.23
N GLY A 7 18.93 2.13 1.15
CA GLY A 7 17.95 2.24 2.21
C GLY A 7 16.54 1.83 1.76
N LEU A 8 15.63 1.72 2.71
CA LEU A 8 14.21 1.51 2.47
C LEU A 8 13.59 2.82 1.97
N LYS A 9 13.31 2.94 0.66
CA LYS A 9 12.70 4.14 0.05
C LYS A 9 11.42 4.61 0.76
N GLN A 10 10.70 3.71 1.40
CA GLN A 10 9.49 4.03 2.14
C GLN A 10 9.76 4.81 3.43
N MET A 11 11.02 4.87 3.86
CA MET A 11 11.47 5.56 5.07
C MET A 11 12.35 6.77 4.77
N ASP A 12 12.38 7.26 3.53
CA ASP A 12 13.07 8.50 3.21
C ASP A 12 12.18 9.71 3.58
N PRO A 13 12.64 10.62 4.44
CA PRO A 13 11.87 11.81 4.82
C PRO A 13 11.61 12.71 3.62
N VAL A 14 10.38 13.13 3.44
CA VAL A 14 9.96 14.07 2.39
C VAL A 14 9.36 15.36 2.96
N GLY A 15 8.92 15.32 4.20
CA GLY A 15 8.35 16.47 4.89
C GLY A 15 9.37 17.20 5.76
N PRO A 16 9.06 18.47 6.15
CA PRO A 16 9.96 19.34 6.90
C PRO A 16 10.26 18.84 8.33
N ASN A 17 9.40 18.00 8.91
CA ASN A 17 9.59 17.44 10.25
C ASN A 17 9.94 15.94 10.19
N GLY A 18 10.42 15.44 9.06
CA GLY A 18 10.81 14.06 8.87
C GLY A 18 9.65 13.11 8.53
N GLU A 19 8.53 13.67 8.03
CA GLU A 19 7.41 12.85 7.56
C GLU A 19 7.78 12.08 6.30
N PHE A 20 7.28 10.85 6.19
CA PHE A 20 7.38 10.00 5.00
C PHE A 20 6.16 10.18 4.09
N ILE A 21 6.22 9.74 2.84
CA ILE A 21 5.06 9.76 1.92
C ILE A 21 3.87 9.01 2.53
N ILE A 22 4.13 7.90 3.20
CA ILE A 22 3.08 7.10 3.83
C ILE A 22 2.34 7.86 4.96
N ASP A 23 3.01 8.74 5.69
CA ASP A 23 2.38 9.53 6.75
C ASP A 23 1.27 10.42 6.19
N TYR A 24 1.51 11.08 5.04
CA TYR A 24 0.49 11.89 4.35
C TYR A 24 -0.67 11.04 3.84
N SER A 25 -0.37 9.88 3.25
CA SER A 25 -1.41 8.96 2.77
C SER A 25 -2.29 8.45 3.91
N LEU A 26 -1.71 8.06 5.05
CA LEU A 26 -2.47 7.58 6.20
C LEU A 26 -3.24 8.69 6.92
N TYR A 27 -2.68 9.89 6.98
CA TYR A 27 -3.41 11.06 7.48
C TYR A 27 -4.68 11.32 6.65
N ASP A 28 -4.58 11.30 5.33
CA ASP A 28 -5.73 11.48 4.45
C ASP A 28 -6.71 10.30 4.52
N ALA A 29 -6.23 9.08 4.63
CA ALA A 29 -7.05 7.89 4.83
C ALA A 29 -7.86 7.98 6.14
N ARG A 30 -7.21 8.37 7.25
CA ARG A 30 -7.87 8.56 8.54
C ARG A 30 -8.98 9.62 8.47
N ARG A 31 -8.71 10.72 7.79
CA ARG A 31 -9.70 11.79 7.58
C ARG A 31 -10.86 11.37 6.70
N ALA A 32 -10.65 10.43 5.79
CA ALA A 32 -11.71 9.86 4.95
C ALA A 32 -12.62 8.87 5.72
N GLY A 33 -12.15 8.33 6.87
CA GLY A 33 -12.91 7.42 7.71
C GLY A 33 -12.28 6.04 7.90
N PHE A 34 -11.11 5.76 7.32
CA PHE A 34 -10.37 4.52 7.61
C PHE A 34 -9.84 4.55 9.05
N GLU A 35 -10.04 3.48 9.78
CA GLU A 35 -9.65 3.39 11.20
C GLU A 35 -8.48 2.45 11.42
N THR A 36 -8.32 1.44 10.55
CA THR A 36 -7.27 0.42 10.64
C THR A 36 -6.35 0.50 9.44
N VAL A 37 -5.05 0.34 9.66
CA VAL A 37 -4.06 0.11 8.62
C VAL A 37 -3.39 -1.25 8.79
N VAL A 38 -3.21 -1.97 7.69
CA VAL A 38 -2.45 -3.22 7.65
C VAL A 38 -1.18 -2.98 6.84
N PHE A 39 -0.03 -2.99 7.50
CA PHE A 39 1.26 -2.90 6.82
C PHE A 39 1.71 -4.29 6.36
N ILE A 40 1.93 -4.42 5.06
CA ILE A 40 2.48 -5.64 4.46
C ILE A 40 3.98 -5.43 4.28
N ILE A 41 4.76 -6.04 5.14
CA ILE A 41 6.21 -5.86 5.23
C ILE A 41 6.93 -7.22 5.17
N LYS A 42 8.26 -7.17 5.19
CA LYS A 42 9.09 -8.34 5.43
C LYS A 42 9.52 -8.38 6.90
N HIS A 43 9.75 -9.58 7.43
CA HIS A 43 10.22 -9.72 8.81
C HIS A 43 11.55 -9.01 9.08
N GLU A 44 12.44 -8.95 8.08
CA GLU A 44 13.76 -8.34 8.23
C GLU A 44 13.74 -6.85 8.55
N ILE A 45 12.61 -6.18 8.27
CA ILE A 45 12.47 -4.73 8.53
C ILE A 45 11.46 -4.44 9.65
N GLU A 46 10.90 -5.47 10.29
CA GLU A 46 9.78 -5.32 11.22
C GLU A 46 10.11 -4.35 12.37
N ASP A 47 11.21 -4.60 13.09
CA ASP A 47 11.57 -3.79 14.26
C ASP A 47 11.77 -2.32 13.89
N ALA A 48 12.59 -2.05 12.88
CA ALA A 48 12.86 -0.69 12.42
C ALA A 48 11.57 0.00 11.91
N PHE A 49 10.68 -0.74 11.24
CA PHE A 49 9.43 -0.20 10.75
C PHE A 49 8.43 0.11 11.88
N ARG A 50 8.35 -0.76 12.89
CA ARG A 50 7.52 -0.53 14.09
C ARG A 50 7.97 0.70 14.86
N GLU A 51 9.28 0.83 15.09
CA GLU A 51 9.86 1.96 15.84
C GLU A 51 9.73 3.32 15.12
N THR A 52 9.60 3.31 13.81
CA THR A 52 9.52 4.54 13.00
C THR A 52 8.08 4.83 12.57
N VAL A 53 7.60 4.18 11.53
CA VAL A 53 6.26 4.41 10.97
C VAL A 53 5.18 3.90 11.92
N GLY A 54 5.35 2.68 12.46
CA GLY A 54 4.34 2.02 13.27
C GLY A 54 3.93 2.82 14.49
N GLN A 55 4.89 3.31 15.27
CA GLN A 55 4.62 4.10 16.48
C GLN A 55 3.87 5.40 16.17
N ARG A 56 4.29 6.12 15.14
CA ARG A 56 3.63 7.38 14.75
C ARG A 56 2.18 7.18 14.31
N VAL A 57 1.93 6.09 13.60
CA VAL A 57 0.59 5.78 13.09
C VAL A 57 -0.32 5.25 14.20
N ALA A 58 0.21 4.52 15.17
CA ALA A 58 -0.53 3.97 16.29
C ALA A 58 -1.21 5.03 17.17
N ASP A 59 -0.73 6.28 17.12
CA ASP A 59 -1.35 7.40 17.85
C ASP A 59 -2.75 7.79 17.31
N TYR A 60 -3.07 7.41 16.06
CA TYR A 60 -4.33 7.83 15.42
C TYR A 60 -5.04 6.76 14.58
N MET A 61 -4.43 5.59 14.35
CA MET A 61 -5.06 4.44 13.67
C MET A 61 -4.71 3.14 14.37
N GLU A 62 -5.61 2.15 14.28
CA GLU A 62 -5.26 0.77 14.63
C GLU A 62 -4.24 0.22 13.63
N VAL A 63 -3.11 -0.30 14.12
CA VAL A 63 -2.03 -0.82 13.29
C VAL A 63 -1.98 -2.33 13.38
N ARG A 64 -2.09 -3.00 12.23
CA ARG A 64 -1.89 -4.44 12.08
C ARG A 64 -0.73 -4.69 11.11
N TYR A 65 -0.12 -5.86 11.20
CA TYR A 65 1.00 -6.25 10.34
C TYR A 65 0.70 -7.58 9.66
N ALA A 66 1.11 -7.68 8.40
CA ALA A 66 1.14 -8.91 7.63
C ALA A 66 2.53 -9.08 7.00
N PHE A 67 2.98 -10.32 6.81
CA PHE A 67 4.33 -10.60 6.36
C PHE A 67 4.31 -11.31 5.02
N GLN A 68 4.86 -10.66 4.00
CA GLN A 68 5.05 -11.27 2.70
C GLN A 68 6.32 -12.12 2.70
N GLN A 69 6.15 -13.44 2.67
CA GLN A 69 7.24 -14.42 2.58
C GLN A 69 7.15 -15.19 1.26
N VAL A 70 8.31 -15.49 0.67
CA VAL A 70 8.37 -16.19 -0.62
C VAL A 70 7.75 -17.59 -0.53
N GLU A 71 7.84 -18.20 0.64
CA GLU A 71 7.39 -19.56 0.94
C GLU A 71 5.88 -19.66 1.15
N ASN A 72 5.21 -18.56 1.48
CA ASN A 72 3.78 -18.54 1.80
C ASN A 72 2.93 -18.55 0.51
N LEU A 73 2.85 -19.71 -0.13
CA LEU A 73 2.08 -19.90 -1.34
C LEU A 73 0.77 -20.66 -1.07
N PRO A 74 -0.26 -20.43 -1.90
CA PRO A 74 -1.46 -21.25 -1.88
C PRO A 74 -1.14 -22.74 -2.12
N ALA A 75 -2.02 -23.62 -1.64
CA ALA A 75 -1.89 -25.06 -1.85
C ALA A 75 -1.74 -25.39 -3.35
N GLY A 76 -0.83 -26.30 -3.67
CA GLY A 76 -0.55 -26.71 -5.05
C GLY A 76 0.54 -25.91 -5.76
N TYR A 77 1.09 -24.86 -5.14
CA TYR A 77 2.21 -24.09 -5.68
C TYR A 77 3.47 -24.34 -4.86
N ALA A 78 4.63 -24.31 -5.54
CA ALA A 78 5.93 -24.44 -4.90
C ALA A 78 6.83 -23.28 -5.33
N VAL A 79 7.77 -22.92 -4.46
CA VAL A 79 8.77 -21.91 -4.78
C VAL A 79 9.76 -22.49 -5.80
N PRO A 80 9.97 -21.88 -6.97
CA PRO A 80 11.00 -22.30 -7.91
C PRO A 80 12.39 -22.24 -7.29
N GLU A 81 13.24 -23.17 -7.64
CA GLU A 81 14.63 -23.20 -7.18
C GLU A 81 15.34 -21.88 -7.47
N GLY A 82 16.09 -21.38 -6.49
CA GLY A 82 16.83 -20.12 -6.59
C GLY A 82 16.02 -18.83 -6.55
N ARG A 83 14.70 -18.90 -6.30
CA ARG A 83 13.90 -17.68 -6.19
C ARG A 83 14.12 -17.01 -4.83
N VAL A 84 14.64 -15.79 -4.86
CA VAL A 84 14.82 -14.93 -3.67
C VAL A 84 13.99 -13.65 -3.71
N LYS A 85 13.46 -13.27 -4.90
CA LYS A 85 12.65 -12.06 -5.04
C LYS A 85 11.22 -12.33 -4.56
N PRO A 86 10.61 -11.40 -3.81
CA PRO A 86 9.21 -11.52 -3.43
C PRO A 86 8.30 -11.62 -4.67
N TRP A 87 7.13 -12.18 -4.47
CA TRP A 87 6.07 -12.20 -5.47
C TRP A 87 5.48 -10.79 -5.63
N GLY A 88 4.66 -10.60 -6.65
CA GLY A 88 4.03 -9.31 -6.93
C GLY A 88 3.01 -8.84 -5.87
N THR A 89 2.37 -7.70 -6.17
CA THR A 89 1.40 -7.04 -5.28
C THR A 89 0.19 -7.92 -4.92
N GLY A 90 -0.29 -8.76 -5.85
CA GLY A 90 -1.37 -9.70 -5.55
C GLY A 90 -1.02 -10.68 -4.43
N HIS A 91 0.19 -11.19 -4.39
CA HIS A 91 0.66 -12.04 -3.30
C HIS A 91 0.84 -11.25 -1.99
N ALA A 92 1.27 -9.99 -2.06
CA ALA A 92 1.33 -9.14 -0.88
C ALA A 92 -0.06 -9.00 -0.25
N ILE A 93 -1.08 -8.70 -1.04
CA ILE A 93 -2.48 -8.62 -0.56
C ILE A 93 -2.93 -9.95 0.04
N LEU A 94 -2.63 -11.07 -0.62
CA LEU A 94 -2.97 -12.40 -0.12
C LEU A 94 -2.32 -12.69 1.24
N SER A 95 -1.12 -12.19 1.50
CA SER A 95 -0.44 -12.35 2.79
C SER A 95 -1.17 -11.66 3.95
N ALA A 96 -2.05 -10.71 3.67
CA ALA A 96 -2.85 -10.02 4.67
C ALA A 96 -4.22 -10.66 4.94
N LYS A 97 -4.55 -11.78 4.28
CA LYS A 97 -5.87 -12.43 4.34
C LYS A 97 -6.37 -12.68 5.76
N GLU A 98 -5.49 -13.11 6.66
CA GLU A 98 -5.87 -13.52 8.02
C GLU A 98 -6.01 -12.32 8.99
N VAL A 99 -5.59 -11.12 8.57
CA VAL A 99 -5.63 -9.89 9.39
C VAL A 99 -6.62 -8.85 8.86
N ILE A 100 -7.25 -9.10 7.71
CA ILE A 100 -8.28 -8.25 7.12
C ILE A 100 -9.65 -8.87 7.40
N ASP A 101 -10.53 -8.11 8.04
CA ASP A 101 -11.84 -8.54 8.48
C ASP A 101 -13.00 -7.63 7.99
N ALA A 102 -12.68 -6.66 7.11
CA ALA A 102 -13.61 -5.66 6.60
C ALA A 102 -13.29 -5.29 5.13
N PRO A 103 -14.18 -4.56 4.42
CA PRO A 103 -13.82 -3.93 3.15
C PRO A 103 -12.58 -3.07 3.29
N PHE A 104 -11.67 -3.17 2.33
CA PHE A 104 -10.35 -2.54 2.41
C PHE A 104 -9.92 -1.89 1.10
N ALA A 105 -9.08 -0.87 1.20
CA ALA A 105 -8.36 -0.28 0.08
C ALA A 105 -6.88 -0.71 0.10
N VAL A 106 -6.26 -0.77 -1.07
CA VAL A 106 -4.83 -1.07 -1.23
C VAL A 106 -4.12 0.15 -1.80
N ILE A 107 -3.04 0.55 -1.18
CA ILE A 107 -2.16 1.62 -1.64
C ILE A 107 -0.69 1.16 -1.63
N ASN A 108 0.14 1.79 -2.45
CA ASN A 108 1.58 1.67 -2.33
C ASN A 108 2.10 2.65 -1.28
N ALA A 109 3.09 2.24 -0.50
CA ALA A 109 3.65 3.07 0.57
C ALA A 109 4.50 4.25 0.05
N ASP A 110 4.94 4.20 -1.21
CA ASP A 110 5.80 5.17 -1.87
C ASP A 110 5.05 6.06 -2.90
N ASP A 111 3.71 5.98 -2.93
CA ASP A 111 2.87 6.80 -3.78
C ASP A 111 1.97 7.72 -2.93
N TYR A 112 1.73 8.94 -3.41
CA TYR A 112 0.75 9.87 -2.83
C TYR A 112 -0.49 9.96 -3.69
N TYR A 113 -1.64 9.67 -3.12
CA TYR A 113 -2.92 9.54 -3.85
C TYR A 113 -3.81 10.78 -3.78
N GLY A 114 -3.61 11.63 -2.78
CA GLY A 114 -4.40 12.83 -2.54
C GLY A 114 -5.70 12.59 -1.77
N VAL A 115 -6.18 13.64 -1.13
CA VAL A 115 -7.34 13.62 -0.22
C VAL A 115 -8.60 13.04 -0.89
N SER A 116 -8.92 13.51 -2.11
CA SER A 116 -10.13 13.12 -2.82
C SER A 116 -10.18 11.63 -3.18
N ALA A 117 -9.03 11.01 -3.42
CA ALA A 117 -8.96 9.58 -3.71
C ALA A 117 -9.42 8.74 -2.51
N PHE A 118 -8.93 9.06 -1.32
CA PHE A 118 -9.34 8.36 -0.10
C PHE A 118 -10.81 8.58 0.23
N GLN A 119 -11.32 9.80 0.07
CA GLN A 119 -12.74 10.09 0.27
C GLN A 119 -13.62 9.30 -0.70
N THR A 120 -13.27 9.29 -1.99
CA THR A 120 -14.02 8.59 -3.02
C THR A 120 -14.05 7.08 -2.76
N ILE A 121 -12.89 6.46 -2.54
CA ILE A 121 -12.84 5.01 -2.33
C ILE A 121 -13.54 4.59 -1.03
N TYR A 122 -13.40 5.37 0.04
CA TYR A 122 -14.07 5.10 1.32
C TYR A 122 -15.59 5.12 1.18
N GLN A 123 -16.16 6.12 0.48
CA GLN A 123 -17.61 6.22 0.26
C GLN A 123 -18.18 4.97 -0.41
N HIS A 124 -17.47 4.39 -1.39
CA HIS A 124 -17.89 3.16 -2.06
C HIS A 124 -17.74 1.93 -1.16
N LEU A 125 -16.62 1.81 -0.45
CA LEU A 125 -16.38 0.68 0.46
C LEU A 125 -17.36 0.68 1.65
N ALA A 126 -17.76 1.84 2.14
CA ALA A 126 -18.70 1.99 3.25
C ALA A 126 -20.13 1.50 2.90
N GLN A 127 -20.49 1.44 1.61
CA GLN A 127 -21.79 0.91 1.17
C GLN A 127 -21.93 -0.59 1.39
N ARG A 128 -20.82 -1.29 1.65
CA ARG A 128 -20.75 -2.74 1.94
C ARG A 128 -21.46 -3.60 0.89
N GLU A 129 -21.48 -3.16 -0.36
CA GLU A 129 -21.94 -3.99 -1.47
C GLU A 129 -20.96 -5.14 -1.67
N THR A 130 -21.46 -6.37 -1.62
CA THR A 130 -20.63 -7.56 -1.75
C THR A 130 -20.18 -7.78 -3.19
N CYS A 131 -18.96 -8.28 -3.34
CA CYS A 131 -18.36 -8.65 -4.64
C CYS A 131 -18.06 -7.51 -5.61
N ASN A 132 -18.09 -6.26 -5.16
CA ASN A 132 -17.69 -5.11 -5.97
C ASN A 132 -16.22 -4.74 -5.73
N TYR A 133 -15.51 -4.47 -6.82
CA TYR A 133 -14.15 -3.94 -6.81
C TYR A 133 -14.18 -2.51 -7.32
N TYR A 134 -13.47 -1.64 -6.64
CA TYR A 134 -13.41 -0.22 -6.97
C TYR A 134 -11.97 0.21 -7.24
N MET A 135 -11.81 1.16 -8.14
CA MET A 135 -10.52 1.76 -8.44
C MET A 135 -10.69 3.25 -8.67
N VAL A 136 -9.81 4.05 -8.09
CA VAL A 136 -9.75 5.49 -8.35
C VAL A 136 -8.87 5.72 -9.57
N GLY A 137 -9.48 6.19 -10.67
CA GLY A 137 -8.77 6.53 -11.89
C GLY A 137 -8.26 7.97 -11.88
N TYR A 138 -7.04 8.19 -12.35
CA TYR A 138 -6.42 9.50 -12.49
C TYR A 138 -6.34 9.91 -13.96
N GLN A 139 -6.46 11.19 -14.24
CA GLN A 139 -6.21 11.69 -15.58
C GLN A 139 -4.73 11.50 -15.93
N LEU A 140 -4.46 10.83 -17.05
CA LEU A 140 -3.09 10.46 -17.44
C LEU A 140 -2.13 11.66 -17.46
N LYS A 141 -2.59 12.81 -17.97
CA LYS A 141 -1.79 14.05 -18.01
C LYS A 141 -1.26 14.51 -16.64
N ASN A 142 -1.94 14.14 -15.55
CA ASN A 142 -1.56 14.49 -14.18
C ASN A 142 -0.63 13.46 -13.53
N THR A 143 -0.32 12.35 -14.22
CA THR A 143 0.50 11.24 -13.70
C THR A 143 1.83 11.09 -14.45
N VAL A 144 2.11 11.95 -15.40
CA VAL A 144 3.35 11.97 -16.17
C VAL A 144 4.24 13.13 -15.73
N THR A 145 5.53 13.02 -16.02
CA THR A 145 6.55 14.03 -15.71
C THR A 145 7.34 14.39 -16.96
N GLU A 146 7.83 15.62 -17.03
CA GLU A 146 8.76 16.05 -18.07
C GLU A 146 10.17 15.50 -17.85
N ASN A 147 10.47 15.01 -16.64
CA ASN A 147 11.79 14.52 -16.23
C ASN A 147 11.86 12.98 -16.27
N GLY A 148 11.85 12.41 -17.48
CA GLY A 148 12.00 10.98 -17.69
C GLY A 148 10.70 10.26 -18.10
N SER A 149 10.79 8.93 -18.25
CA SER A 149 9.66 8.08 -18.61
C SER A 149 9.05 7.41 -17.40
N VAL A 150 7.72 7.28 -17.40
CA VAL A 150 6.96 6.53 -16.38
C VAL A 150 6.05 5.50 -17.07
N ALA A 151 5.90 4.33 -16.45
CA ALA A 151 4.93 3.33 -16.88
C ALA A 151 3.62 3.54 -16.12
N ARG A 152 2.49 3.54 -16.84
CA ARG A 152 1.15 3.66 -16.28
C ARG A 152 0.20 2.65 -16.90
N GLY A 153 -0.68 2.08 -16.06
CA GLY A 153 -1.81 1.31 -16.55
C GLY A 153 -2.88 2.25 -17.12
N VAL A 154 -3.33 1.99 -18.35
CA VAL A 154 -4.41 2.76 -18.98
C VAL A 154 -5.72 2.01 -18.77
N CYS A 155 -6.67 2.67 -18.09
CA CYS A 155 -8.00 2.11 -17.87
C CYS A 155 -8.90 2.39 -19.07
N GLN A 156 -9.59 1.36 -19.54
CA GLN A 156 -10.68 1.49 -20.50
C GLN A 156 -12.01 1.38 -19.75
N ARG A 157 -12.99 2.20 -20.12
CA ARG A 157 -14.33 2.13 -19.58
C ARG A 157 -15.29 1.68 -20.66
N ASP A 158 -16.17 0.76 -20.33
CA ASP A 158 -17.34 0.46 -21.15
C ASP A 158 -18.28 1.68 -21.12
N GLN A 159 -18.92 1.98 -22.24
CA GLN A 159 -19.86 3.09 -22.38
C GLN A 159 -21.21 2.75 -21.77
#